data_2a5ba6de35362ea81a4a1ef400460f71
#
_entry.id   2a5ba6de35362ea81a4a1ef400460f71
#
_cell.length_a   1.000
_cell.length_b   1.000
_cell.length_c   1.000
_cell.angle_alpha   90.00
_cell.angle_beta   90.00
_cell.angle_gamma   90.00
#
_symmetry.space_group_name_H-M   'P 1'
#
loop_
_entity.id
_entity.type
_entity.pdbx_description
1 polymer ?
#
loop_
_entity_poly.entity_id
_entity_poly.type
_entity_poly.pdbx_seq_one_letter_code
_entity_poly.pdbx_strand_id
1 'polypeptide(L)'
;MFRVSAALTVSDSKRAFHSAFPFVIAPLYRRMVDELLVELHLLSRQAGFQPDSLFACGLVQVFDSFARGYRPEHHREQLFAALCASSGFEAAALRGQRDAAVAAIGSHSVDDVKQWIEREGEGAPEPIAQALASIRRSDFHYSRLMAVGLLSLLEQAQGADGMDPATLRSYAHDLGAAMGLLRDRLDKDLSLYASNLEKLAQAVELMEETVAAERRKRERQQQELTAPQPPTDEGVPSAG
;
A
#
# COMPACT_ATOMS: atom_id res chain seq x y z
N MET A 1 33.30 -29.35 -2.09
CA MET A 1 33.02 -28.40 -3.18
C MET A 1 31.83 -27.54 -2.75
N PHE A 2 32.12 -26.40 -2.07
CA PHE A 2 31.07 -25.50 -1.60
C PHE A 2 30.48 -24.79 -2.82
N ARG A 3 29.23 -25.08 -3.16
CA ARG A 3 28.46 -24.23 -4.08
C ARG A 3 28.23 -22.89 -3.37
N VAL A 4 28.96 -21.87 -3.76
CA VAL A 4 28.59 -20.49 -3.44
C VAL A 4 27.25 -20.28 -4.09
N SER A 5 26.18 -20.27 -3.30
CA SER A 5 24.86 -19.89 -3.77
C SER A 5 24.99 -18.45 -4.24
N ALA A 6 24.85 -18.23 -5.55
CA ALA A 6 24.89 -16.88 -6.11
C ALA A 6 23.83 -16.04 -5.40
N ALA A 7 24.23 -14.89 -4.87
CA ALA A 7 23.29 -13.98 -4.22
C ALA A 7 22.20 -13.61 -5.22
N LEU A 8 20.93 -13.81 -4.85
CA LEU A 8 19.79 -13.44 -5.68
C LEU A 8 19.85 -11.95 -6.00
N THR A 9 19.68 -11.60 -7.25
CA THR A 9 19.68 -10.22 -7.74
C THR A 9 18.25 -9.65 -7.76
N VAL A 10 18.12 -8.33 -7.91
CA VAL A 10 16.82 -7.69 -8.18
C VAL A 10 16.14 -8.28 -9.40
N SER A 11 16.92 -8.63 -10.44
CA SER A 11 16.39 -9.27 -11.66
C SER A 11 15.80 -10.65 -11.39
N ASP A 12 16.37 -11.41 -10.45
CA ASP A 12 15.83 -12.70 -10.04
C ASP A 12 14.52 -12.55 -9.29
N SER A 13 14.43 -11.58 -8.36
CA SER A 13 13.17 -11.26 -7.68
C SER A 13 12.10 -10.79 -8.67
N LYS A 14 12.44 -9.94 -9.64
CA LYS A 14 11.52 -9.54 -10.71
C LYS A 14 11.02 -10.74 -11.52
N ARG A 15 11.90 -11.66 -11.87
CA ARG A 15 11.51 -12.88 -12.60
C ARG A 15 10.60 -13.76 -11.76
N ALA A 16 10.91 -13.97 -10.48
CA ALA A 16 10.08 -14.73 -9.54
C ALA A 16 8.69 -14.09 -9.39
N PHE A 17 8.65 -12.77 -9.26
CA PHE A 17 7.40 -12.01 -9.19
C PHE A 17 6.52 -12.24 -10.43
N HIS A 18 7.06 -12.03 -11.63
CA HIS A 18 6.30 -12.21 -12.88
C HIS A 18 5.87 -13.66 -13.13
N SER A 19 6.62 -14.63 -12.61
CA SER A 19 6.22 -16.04 -12.65
C SER A 19 5.05 -16.33 -11.69
N ALA A 20 5.03 -15.69 -10.52
CA ALA A 20 3.95 -15.85 -9.52
C ALA A 20 2.71 -15.02 -9.84
N PHE A 21 2.89 -13.88 -10.54
CA PHE A 21 1.81 -12.98 -10.96
C PHE A 21 1.88 -12.72 -12.47
N PRO A 22 1.36 -13.63 -13.32
CA PRO A 22 1.46 -13.55 -14.77
C PRO A 22 0.46 -12.59 -15.42
N PHE A 23 -0.21 -11.76 -14.63
CA PHE A 23 -1.23 -10.83 -15.12
C PHE A 23 -0.65 -9.46 -15.46
N VAL A 24 -1.32 -8.77 -16.39
CA VAL A 24 -0.96 -7.40 -16.75
C VAL A 24 -1.31 -6.45 -15.61
N ILE A 25 -0.32 -5.70 -15.15
CA ILE A 25 -0.50 -4.64 -14.16
C ILE A 25 -0.83 -3.34 -14.89
N ALA A 26 -1.97 -2.73 -14.55
CA ALA A 26 -2.35 -1.45 -15.14
C ALA A 26 -1.27 -0.39 -14.89
N PRO A 27 -0.98 0.50 -15.88
CA PRO A 27 0.11 1.48 -15.80
C PRO A 27 0.11 2.32 -14.53
N LEU A 28 -1.07 2.67 -14.02
CA LEU A 28 -1.27 3.44 -12.80
C LEU A 28 -0.59 2.80 -11.56
N TYR A 29 -0.62 1.47 -11.47
CA TYR A 29 -0.10 0.72 -10.32
C TYR A 29 1.33 0.18 -10.52
N ARG A 30 1.83 0.17 -11.77
CA ARG A 30 3.12 -0.44 -12.12
C ARG A 30 4.27 0.15 -11.33
N ARG A 31 4.29 1.48 -11.19
CA ARG A 31 5.36 2.16 -10.47
C ARG A 31 5.44 1.72 -9.00
N MET A 32 4.30 1.67 -8.31
CA MET A 32 4.22 1.20 -6.92
C MET A 32 4.73 -0.24 -6.79
N VAL A 33 4.29 -1.13 -7.68
CA VAL A 33 4.72 -2.54 -7.68
C VAL A 33 6.24 -2.64 -7.89
N ASP A 34 6.80 -1.93 -8.86
CA ASP A 34 8.25 -1.93 -9.13
C ASP A 34 9.04 -1.39 -7.93
N GLU A 35 8.58 -0.32 -7.28
CA GLU A 35 9.22 0.27 -6.11
C GLU A 35 9.19 -0.68 -4.91
N LEU A 36 8.03 -1.28 -4.60
CA LEU A 36 7.91 -2.25 -3.50
C LEU A 36 8.76 -3.50 -3.75
N LEU A 37 8.78 -4.00 -4.98
CA LEU A 37 9.57 -5.18 -5.33
C LEU A 37 11.07 -4.94 -5.09
N VAL A 38 11.59 -3.78 -5.49
CA VAL A 38 12.99 -3.41 -5.25
C VAL A 38 13.26 -3.24 -3.76
N GLU A 39 12.38 -2.54 -3.04
CA GLU A 39 12.54 -2.30 -1.61
C GLU A 39 12.52 -3.61 -0.80
N LEU A 40 11.55 -4.48 -1.06
CA LEU A 40 11.47 -5.78 -0.40
C LEU A 40 12.70 -6.64 -0.70
N HIS A 41 13.18 -6.64 -1.95
CA HIS A 41 14.43 -7.33 -2.31
C HIS A 41 15.61 -6.80 -1.48
N LEU A 42 15.80 -5.49 -1.41
CA LEU A 42 16.91 -4.89 -0.69
C LEU A 42 16.85 -5.19 0.81
N LEU A 43 15.67 -5.08 1.42
CA LEU A 43 15.45 -5.41 2.84
C LEU A 43 15.76 -6.87 3.13
N SER A 44 15.30 -7.79 2.29
CA SER A 44 15.54 -9.23 2.45
C SER A 44 17.02 -9.62 2.36
N ARG A 45 17.88 -8.73 1.83
CA ARG A 45 19.34 -8.94 1.72
C ARG A 45 20.14 -8.28 2.82
N GLN A 46 19.51 -7.47 3.65
CA GLN A 46 20.19 -6.85 4.77
C GLN A 46 20.47 -7.88 5.87
N ALA A 47 21.73 -7.91 6.30
CA ALA A 47 22.12 -8.79 7.41
C ALA A 47 21.35 -8.40 8.68
N GLY A 48 20.75 -9.39 9.35
CA GLY A 48 20.00 -9.16 10.59
C GLY A 48 18.59 -8.62 10.40
N PHE A 49 18.13 -8.32 9.16
CA PHE A 49 16.76 -7.88 8.96
C PHE A 49 15.76 -9.01 9.29
N GLN A 50 14.86 -8.71 10.20
CA GLN A 50 13.72 -9.56 10.54
C GLN A 50 12.44 -8.75 10.42
N PRO A 51 11.43 -9.25 9.70
CA PRO A 51 10.12 -8.62 9.67
C PRO A 51 9.52 -8.54 11.08
N ASP A 52 9.14 -7.35 11.50
CA ASP A 52 8.44 -7.09 12.75
C ASP A 52 7.08 -6.44 12.50
N SER A 53 6.33 -6.17 13.57
CA SER A 53 4.99 -5.57 13.46
C SER A 53 5.03 -4.18 12.84
N LEU A 54 6.07 -3.40 13.05
CA LEU A 54 6.21 -2.05 12.47
C LEU A 54 6.40 -2.13 10.96
N PHE A 55 7.30 -3.01 10.50
CA PHE A 55 7.48 -3.29 9.08
C PHE A 55 6.20 -3.84 8.45
N ALA A 56 5.53 -4.78 9.10
CA ALA A 56 4.29 -5.39 8.61
C ALA A 56 3.16 -4.35 8.49
N CYS A 57 2.96 -3.49 9.49
CA CYS A 57 2.00 -2.40 9.44
C CYS A 57 2.30 -1.46 8.27
N GLY A 58 3.54 -1.04 8.11
CA GLY A 58 3.92 -0.14 7.03
C GLY A 58 3.75 -0.75 5.64
N LEU A 59 4.21 -1.99 5.43
CA LEU A 59 4.10 -2.66 4.13
C LEU A 59 2.64 -2.88 3.73
N VAL A 60 1.82 -3.39 4.65
CA VAL A 60 0.40 -3.67 4.38
C VAL A 60 -0.34 -2.36 4.15
N GLN A 61 -0.09 -1.32 4.96
CA GLN A 61 -0.69 0.01 4.79
C GLN A 61 -0.34 0.62 3.43
N VAL A 62 0.92 0.61 3.04
CA VAL A 62 1.37 1.11 1.74
C VAL A 62 0.68 0.33 0.62
N PHE A 63 0.73 -1.01 0.67
CA PHE A 63 0.12 -1.83 -0.38
C PHE A 63 -1.38 -1.60 -0.48
N ASP A 64 -2.13 -1.69 0.61
CA ASP A 64 -3.59 -1.58 0.61
C ASP A 64 -4.04 -0.17 0.16
N SER A 65 -3.31 0.88 0.57
CA SER A 65 -3.59 2.24 0.15
C SER A 65 -3.33 2.47 -1.34
N PHE A 66 -2.19 2.02 -1.86
CA PHE A 66 -1.82 2.18 -3.27
C PHE A 66 -2.51 1.18 -4.20
N ALA A 67 -3.01 0.05 -3.71
CA ALA A 67 -3.81 -0.90 -4.48
C ALA A 67 -5.32 -0.61 -4.42
N ARG A 68 -5.73 0.50 -3.78
CA ARG A 68 -7.13 0.95 -3.81
C ARG A 68 -7.57 1.20 -5.25
N GLY A 69 -8.73 0.67 -5.63
CA GLY A 69 -9.23 0.76 -7.01
C GLY A 69 -8.58 -0.19 -8.01
N TYR A 70 -7.60 -1.02 -7.61
CA TYR A 70 -7.00 -2.02 -8.51
C TYR A 70 -8.04 -3.01 -9.01
N ARG A 71 -8.06 -3.26 -10.32
CA ARG A 71 -8.99 -4.18 -10.98
C ARG A 71 -8.24 -5.23 -11.79
N PRO A 72 -8.71 -6.48 -11.82
CA PRO A 72 -9.85 -7.03 -11.05
C PRO A 72 -9.49 -7.19 -9.56
N GLU A 73 -10.48 -6.98 -8.69
CA GLU A 73 -10.26 -6.91 -7.24
C GLU A 73 -9.64 -8.18 -6.64
N HIS A 74 -10.06 -9.35 -7.13
CA HIS A 74 -9.53 -10.64 -6.69
C HIS A 74 -8.04 -10.84 -6.99
N HIS A 75 -7.43 -10.05 -7.89
CA HIS A 75 -5.98 -10.07 -8.13
C HIS A 75 -5.18 -9.34 -7.05
N ARG A 76 -5.80 -8.51 -6.19
CA ARG A 76 -5.05 -7.73 -5.18
C ARG A 76 -4.28 -8.62 -4.22
N GLU A 77 -4.93 -9.62 -3.66
CA GLU A 77 -4.27 -10.55 -2.74
C GLU A 77 -3.19 -11.39 -3.43
N GLN A 78 -3.42 -11.80 -4.66
CA GLN A 78 -2.41 -12.52 -5.45
C GLN A 78 -1.20 -11.62 -5.76
N LEU A 79 -1.43 -10.33 -6.05
CA LEU A 79 -0.39 -9.35 -6.28
C LEU A 79 0.47 -9.14 -5.02
N PHE A 80 -0.17 -9.00 -3.85
CA PHE A 80 0.54 -8.88 -2.57
C PHE A 80 1.35 -10.13 -2.25
N ALA A 81 0.75 -11.31 -2.40
CA ALA A 81 1.43 -12.57 -2.18
C ALA A 81 2.65 -12.75 -3.09
N ALA A 82 2.52 -12.40 -4.38
CA ALA A 82 3.62 -12.48 -5.33
C ALA A 82 4.77 -11.50 -5.00
N LEU A 83 4.44 -10.27 -4.59
CA LEU A 83 5.41 -9.28 -4.13
C LEU A 83 6.22 -9.81 -2.93
N CYS A 84 5.53 -10.31 -1.91
CA CYS A 84 6.17 -10.85 -0.72
C CYS A 84 7.05 -12.07 -1.06
N ALA A 85 6.49 -13.06 -1.74
CA ALA A 85 7.18 -14.31 -2.08
C ALA A 85 8.41 -14.10 -2.94
N SER A 86 8.40 -13.11 -3.85
CA SER A 86 9.55 -12.78 -4.73
C SER A 86 10.81 -12.36 -3.96
N SER A 87 10.66 -11.98 -2.70
CA SER A 87 11.75 -11.55 -1.80
C SER A 87 11.88 -12.44 -0.56
N GLY A 88 11.13 -13.56 -0.51
CA GLY A 88 11.21 -14.54 0.56
C GLY A 88 10.38 -14.19 1.80
N PHE A 89 9.42 -13.27 1.68
CA PHE A 89 8.48 -12.95 2.75
C PHE A 89 7.17 -13.75 2.58
N GLU A 90 6.56 -14.09 3.72
CA GLU A 90 5.27 -14.77 3.76
C GLU A 90 4.14 -13.74 3.95
N ALA A 91 3.34 -13.51 2.90
CA ALA A 91 2.28 -12.48 2.89
C ALA A 91 1.25 -12.68 4.02
N ALA A 92 0.84 -13.93 4.27
CA ALA A 92 -0.11 -14.25 5.32
C ALA A 92 0.46 -13.95 6.71
N ALA A 93 1.75 -14.23 6.95
CA ALA A 93 2.42 -13.93 8.22
C ALA A 93 2.49 -12.42 8.45
N LEU A 94 2.82 -11.62 7.42
CA LEU A 94 2.87 -10.16 7.51
C LEU A 94 1.48 -9.55 7.77
N ARG A 95 0.43 -10.05 7.10
CA ARG A 95 -0.94 -9.62 7.41
C ARG A 95 -1.34 -10.00 8.84
N GLY A 96 -1.01 -11.20 9.29
CA GLY A 96 -1.27 -11.65 10.66
C GLY A 96 -0.54 -10.78 11.71
N GLN A 97 0.72 -10.40 11.47
CA GLN A 97 1.46 -9.49 12.34
C GLN A 97 0.81 -8.10 12.40
N ARG A 98 0.40 -7.56 11.25
CA ARG A 98 -0.34 -6.29 11.18
C ARG A 98 -1.66 -6.37 11.93
N ASP A 99 -2.45 -7.42 11.70
CA ASP A 99 -3.76 -7.60 12.34
C ASP A 99 -3.64 -7.74 13.85
N ALA A 100 -2.62 -8.46 14.33
CA ALA A 100 -2.33 -8.57 15.76
C ALA A 100 -1.93 -7.22 16.37
N ALA A 101 -1.12 -6.42 15.67
CA ALA A 101 -0.75 -5.07 16.11
C ALA A 101 -1.96 -4.14 16.15
N VAL A 102 -2.80 -4.13 15.12
CA VAL A 102 -4.04 -3.34 15.05
C VAL A 102 -5.01 -3.73 16.17
N ALA A 103 -5.21 -5.03 16.40
CA ALA A 103 -6.06 -5.50 17.49
C ALA A 103 -5.54 -5.08 18.87
N ALA A 104 -4.22 -5.12 19.06
CA ALA A 104 -3.59 -4.69 20.31
C ALA A 104 -3.71 -3.18 20.56
N ILE A 105 -3.71 -2.35 19.49
CA ILE A 105 -3.83 -0.89 19.58
C ILE A 105 -5.28 -0.43 19.75
N GLY A 106 -6.25 -1.12 19.17
CA GLY A 106 -7.62 -0.64 19.00
C GLY A 106 -8.36 -0.27 20.27
N SER A 107 -7.88 -0.64 21.46
CA SER A 107 -8.41 -0.23 22.76
C SER A 107 -7.61 0.90 23.44
N HIS A 108 -6.55 1.39 22.80
CA HIS A 108 -5.64 2.39 23.35
C HIS A 108 -5.75 3.72 22.60
N SER A 109 -5.55 4.81 23.33
CA SER A 109 -5.60 6.15 22.75
C SER A 109 -4.34 6.49 21.94
N VAL A 110 -4.44 7.54 21.12
CA VAL A 110 -3.27 8.11 20.43
C VAL A 110 -2.17 8.49 21.42
N ASP A 111 -2.52 9.00 22.60
CA ASP A 111 -1.54 9.39 23.62
C ASP A 111 -0.84 8.18 24.26
N ASP A 112 -1.54 7.03 24.42
CA ASP A 112 -0.91 5.79 24.86
C ASP A 112 0.13 5.33 23.83
N VAL A 113 -0.23 5.32 22.54
CA VAL A 113 0.68 4.93 21.45
C VAL A 113 1.89 5.86 21.38
N LYS A 114 1.69 7.18 21.55
CA LYS A 114 2.80 8.14 21.63
C LYS A 114 3.74 7.83 22.79
N GLN A 115 3.21 7.56 23.97
CA GLN A 115 4.03 7.19 25.13
C GLN A 115 4.84 5.91 24.90
N TRP A 116 4.26 4.90 24.25
CA TRP A 116 4.99 3.67 23.91
C TRP A 116 6.13 3.95 22.95
N ILE A 117 5.91 4.80 21.94
CA ILE A 117 6.97 5.17 21.00
C ILE A 117 8.07 5.96 21.71
N GLU A 118 7.72 6.96 22.53
CA GLU A 118 8.66 7.76 23.31
C GLU A 118 9.50 6.93 24.30
N ARG A 119 8.91 5.87 24.85
CA ARG A 119 9.56 4.94 25.78
C ARG A 119 10.13 3.69 25.10
N GLU A 120 10.29 3.72 23.77
CA GLU A 120 10.92 2.64 23.00
C GLU A 120 10.23 1.27 23.19
N GLY A 121 8.89 1.28 23.35
CA GLY A 121 8.06 0.10 23.53
C GLY A 121 7.76 -0.26 24.98
N GLU A 122 8.30 0.46 25.98
CA GLU A 122 7.97 0.17 27.38
C GLU A 122 6.48 0.39 27.65
N GLY A 123 5.83 -0.64 28.16
CA GLY A 123 4.40 -0.65 28.46
C GLY A 123 3.49 -0.94 27.26
N ALA A 124 4.03 -1.07 26.06
CA ALA A 124 3.27 -1.48 24.87
C ALA A 124 2.95 -2.99 24.89
N PRO A 125 1.87 -3.42 24.20
CA PRO A 125 1.64 -4.83 23.93
C PRO A 125 2.84 -5.48 23.22
N GLU A 126 3.11 -6.78 23.53
CA GLU A 126 4.33 -7.48 23.11
C GLU A 126 4.75 -7.33 21.65
N PRO A 127 3.84 -7.48 20.63
CA PRO A 127 4.27 -7.34 19.23
C PRO A 127 4.76 -5.94 18.89
N ILE A 128 4.22 -4.90 19.56
CA ILE A 128 4.56 -3.50 19.34
C ILE A 128 5.83 -3.16 20.14
N ALA A 129 5.93 -3.61 21.38
CA ALA A 129 7.08 -3.40 22.25
C ALA A 129 8.38 -3.88 21.58
N GLN A 130 8.38 -5.11 21.04
CA GLN A 130 9.53 -5.68 20.33
C GLN A 130 9.92 -4.86 19.10
N ALA A 131 8.94 -4.46 18.29
CA ALA A 131 9.18 -3.70 17.08
C ALA A 131 9.76 -2.31 17.38
N LEU A 132 9.24 -1.60 18.39
CA LEU A 132 9.76 -0.29 18.80
C LEU A 132 11.16 -0.39 19.41
N ALA A 133 11.42 -1.38 20.26
CA ALA A 133 12.74 -1.62 20.83
C ALA A 133 13.79 -1.98 19.77
N SER A 134 13.38 -2.58 18.64
CA SER A 134 14.29 -2.97 17.56
C SER A 134 14.99 -1.78 16.90
N ILE A 135 14.38 -0.59 16.94
CA ILE A 135 14.91 0.65 16.30
C ILE A 135 16.25 1.07 16.93
N ARG A 136 16.49 0.75 18.20
CA ARG A 136 17.75 1.08 18.89
C ARG A 136 18.88 0.09 18.65
N ARG A 137 18.62 -1.00 17.98
CA ARG A 137 19.65 -2.01 17.73
C ARG A 137 20.70 -1.47 16.77
N SER A 138 21.94 -1.87 16.96
CA SER A 138 23.07 -1.47 16.11
C SER A 138 22.98 -2.01 14.68
N ASP A 139 22.18 -3.06 14.46
CA ASP A 139 21.90 -3.68 13.17
C ASP A 139 20.55 -3.25 12.57
N PHE A 140 19.91 -2.23 13.16
CA PHE A 140 18.66 -1.67 12.61
C PHE A 140 18.91 -0.95 11.30
N HIS A 141 18.05 -1.24 10.32
CA HIS A 141 18.07 -0.62 9.01
C HIS A 141 16.74 0.11 8.76
N TYR A 142 16.82 1.42 8.72
CA TYR A 142 15.66 2.25 8.38
C TYR A 142 15.15 1.98 6.96
N SER A 143 13.85 1.82 6.82
CA SER A 143 13.13 1.88 5.54
C SER A 143 11.94 2.84 5.63
N ARG A 144 11.49 3.37 4.48
CA ARG A 144 10.29 4.20 4.43
C ARG A 144 9.02 3.43 4.87
N LEU A 145 9.01 2.10 4.73
CA LEU A 145 7.92 1.27 5.21
C LEU A 145 7.78 1.35 6.73
N MET A 146 8.89 1.43 7.46
CA MET A 146 8.87 1.61 8.92
C MET A 146 8.34 2.99 9.32
N ALA A 147 8.66 4.04 8.54
CA ALA A 147 8.07 5.37 8.76
C ALA A 147 6.54 5.35 8.62
N VAL A 148 6.04 4.71 7.56
CA VAL A 148 4.60 4.52 7.38
C VAL A 148 4.02 3.59 8.46
N GLY A 149 4.78 2.62 8.94
CA GLY A 149 4.42 1.77 10.08
C GLY A 149 4.17 2.59 11.36
N LEU A 150 5.07 3.51 11.71
CA LEU A 150 4.87 4.44 12.84
C LEU A 150 3.58 5.27 12.68
N LEU A 151 3.36 5.82 11.49
CA LEU A 151 2.13 6.55 11.18
C LEU A 151 0.91 5.64 11.34
N SER A 152 0.97 4.42 10.81
CA SER A 152 -0.12 3.44 10.91
C SER A 152 -0.47 3.08 12.35
N LEU A 153 0.51 2.96 13.25
CA LEU A 153 0.24 2.72 14.68
C LEU A 153 -0.61 3.85 15.28
N LEU A 154 -0.30 5.10 14.94
CA LEU A 154 -1.07 6.27 15.41
C LEU A 154 -2.47 6.32 14.79
N GLU A 155 -2.59 6.03 13.49
CA GLU A 155 -3.86 6.02 12.77
C GLU A 155 -4.84 4.94 13.25
N GLN A 156 -4.34 3.83 13.80
CA GLN A 156 -5.16 2.73 14.35
C GLN A 156 -5.57 2.94 15.81
N ALA A 157 -5.03 3.94 16.48
CA ALA A 157 -5.33 4.22 17.87
C ALA A 157 -6.73 4.82 18.03
N GLN A 158 -7.34 4.60 19.20
CA GLN A 158 -8.65 5.12 19.52
C GLN A 158 -8.65 6.66 19.55
N GLY A 159 -9.57 7.26 18.82
CA GLY A 159 -9.68 8.72 18.67
C GLY A 159 -8.88 9.31 17.50
N ALA A 160 -8.10 8.50 16.78
CA ALA A 160 -7.35 8.97 15.60
C ALA A 160 -8.26 9.41 14.45
N ASP A 161 -9.42 8.76 14.26
CA ASP A 161 -10.40 9.09 13.20
C ASP A 161 -10.90 10.54 13.25
N GLY A 162 -10.87 11.18 14.45
CA GLY A 162 -11.23 12.58 14.63
C GLY A 162 -10.08 13.57 14.44
N MET A 163 -8.86 13.08 14.17
CA MET A 163 -7.67 13.92 14.06
C MET A 163 -7.37 14.26 12.60
N ASP A 164 -6.82 15.46 12.39
CA ASP A 164 -6.31 15.83 11.07
C ASP A 164 -5.12 14.94 10.67
N PRO A 165 -5.11 14.36 9.44
CA PRO A 165 -4.03 13.50 8.96
C PRO A 165 -2.64 14.18 8.98
N ALA A 166 -2.57 15.51 8.81
CA ALA A 166 -1.31 16.24 8.90
C ALA A 166 -0.77 16.24 10.34
N THR A 167 -1.64 16.31 11.33
CA THR A 167 -1.28 16.22 12.75
C THR A 167 -0.72 14.85 13.09
N LEU A 168 -1.36 13.77 12.64
CA LEU A 168 -0.85 12.40 12.86
C LEU A 168 0.52 12.20 12.20
N ARG A 169 0.72 12.72 10.99
CA ARG A 169 2.04 12.68 10.32
C ARG A 169 3.10 13.46 11.09
N SER A 170 2.74 14.63 11.63
CA SER A 170 3.67 15.41 12.47
C SER A 170 4.07 14.62 13.73
N TYR A 171 3.13 13.94 14.37
CA TYR A 171 3.45 13.08 15.51
C TYR A 171 4.39 11.94 15.11
N ALA A 172 4.10 11.21 14.01
CA ALA A 172 4.96 10.14 13.53
C ALA A 172 6.39 10.65 13.22
N HIS A 173 6.51 11.84 12.63
CA HIS A 173 7.77 12.49 12.36
C HIS A 173 8.55 12.83 13.65
N ASP A 174 7.92 13.51 14.60
CA ASP A 174 8.57 13.96 15.83
C ASP A 174 8.98 12.78 16.74
N LEU A 175 8.10 11.78 16.86
CA LEU A 175 8.36 10.56 17.62
C LEU A 175 9.50 9.73 16.99
N GLY A 176 9.47 9.55 15.67
CA GLY A 176 10.55 8.85 14.97
C GLY A 176 11.89 9.55 15.11
N ALA A 177 11.91 10.89 15.06
CA ALA A 177 13.12 11.68 15.31
C ALA A 177 13.62 11.51 16.77
N ALA A 178 12.72 11.48 17.75
CA ALA A 178 13.07 11.23 19.16
C ALA A 178 13.67 9.84 19.36
N MET A 179 13.26 8.85 18.58
CA MET A 179 13.83 7.50 18.57
C MET A 179 15.20 7.41 17.86
N GLY A 180 15.71 8.51 17.31
CA GLY A 180 16.99 8.57 16.62
C GLY A 180 16.93 8.25 15.13
N LEU A 181 15.76 8.20 14.54
CA LEU A 181 15.61 8.12 13.07
C LEU A 181 16.01 9.46 12.43
N LEU A 182 16.56 9.41 11.22
CA LEU A 182 17.00 10.61 10.50
C LEU A 182 15.79 11.50 10.17
N ARG A 183 15.69 12.63 10.90
CA ARG A 183 14.56 13.55 10.87
C ARG A 183 14.16 13.96 9.45
N ASP A 184 15.12 14.47 8.69
CA ASP A 184 14.86 14.96 7.31
C ASP A 184 14.41 13.84 6.37
N ARG A 185 14.90 12.62 6.58
CA ARG A 185 14.53 11.46 5.80
C ARG A 185 13.12 10.99 6.14
N LEU A 186 12.79 10.95 7.41
CA LEU A 186 11.47 10.56 7.89
C LEU A 186 10.39 11.52 7.38
N ASP A 187 10.61 12.84 7.52
CA ASP A 187 9.70 13.87 7.01
C ASP A 187 9.50 13.74 5.50
N LYS A 188 10.59 13.59 4.75
CA LYS A 188 10.52 13.40 3.30
C LYS A 188 9.74 12.16 2.91
N ASP A 189 9.97 11.03 3.59
CA ASP A 189 9.31 9.76 3.26
C ASP A 189 7.81 9.82 3.58
N LEU A 190 7.40 10.38 4.71
CA LEU A 190 5.99 10.56 5.07
C LEU A 190 5.27 11.58 4.18
N SER A 191 5.93 12.70 3.85
CA SER A 191 5.38 13.70 2.94
C SER A 191 5.21 13.14 1.52
N LEU A 192 6.19 12.37 1.04
CA LEU A 192 6.12 11.72 -0.27
C LEU A 192 5.02 10.66 -0.31
N TYR A 193 4.87 9.87 0.76
CA TYR A 193 3.80 8.90 0.90
C TYR A 193 2.43 9.56 0.78
N ALA A 194 2.17 10.61 1.56
CA ALA A 194 0.91 11.34 1.53
C ALA A 194 0.62 11.97 0.15
N SER A 195 1.61 12.65 -0.45
CA SER A 195 1.46 13.27 -1.77
C SER A 195 1.20 12.23 -2.88
N ASN A 196 1.85 11.07 -2.82
CA ASN A 196 1.63 10.01 -3.79
C ASN A 196 0.24 9.38 -3.66
N LEU A 197 -0.27 9.22 -2.42
CA LEU A 197 -1.63 8.73 -2.19
C LEU A 197 -2.69 9.69 -2.75
N GLU A 198 -2.51 10.99 -2.54
CA GLU A 198 -3.42 12.01 -3.07
C GLU A 198 -3.46 11.98 -4.61
N LYS A 199 -2.29 11.94 -5.25
CA LYS A 199 -2.18 11.85 -6.72
C LYS A 199 -2.82 10.56 -7.26
N LEU A 200 -2.65 9.45 -6.55
CA LEU A 200 -3.27 8.19 -6.94
C LEU A 200 -4.79 8.26 -6.81
N ALA A 201 -5.31 8.83 -5.72
CA ALA A 201 -6.75 8.99 -5.53
C ALA A 201 -7.38 9.80 -6.66
N GLN A 202 -6.77 10.93 -7.03
CA GLN A 202 -7.20 11.77 -8.16
C GLN A 202 -7.16 10.99 -9.49
N ALA A 203 -6.12 10.20 -9.72
CA ALA A 203 -5.99 9.40 -10.94
C ALA A 203 -7.02 8.27 -11.02
N VAL A 204 -7.33 7.62 -9.89
CA VAL A 204 -8.39 6.58 -9.82
C VAL A 204 -9.74 7.19 -10.09
N GLU A 205 -10.07 8.34 -9.48
CA GLU A 205 -11.33 9.06 -9.70
C GLU A 205 -11.53 9.41 -11.18
N LEU A 206 -10.51 10.01 -11.80
CA LEU A 206 -10.55 10.35 -13.23
C LEU A 206 -10.74 9.11 -14.12
N MET A 207 -10.10 8.00 -13.79
CA MET A 207 -10.24 6.74 -14.51
C MET A 207 -11.68 6.19 -14.39
N GLU A 208 -12.25 6.22 -13.18
CA GLU A 208 -13.63 5.77 -12.94
C GLU A 208 -14.64 6.62 -13.67
N GLU A 209 -14.49 7.95 -13.68
CA GLU A 209 -15.32 8.88 -14.45
C GLU A 209 -15.24 8.59 -15.97
N THR A 210 -14.03 8.35 -16.49
CA THR A 210 -13.80 8.04 -17.90
C THR A 210 -14.51 6.75 -18.29
N VAL A 211 -14.37 5.68 -17.50
CA VAL A 211 -15.03 4.40 -17.72
C VAL A 211 -16.55 4.54 -17.65
N ALA A 212 -17.08 5.31 -16.70
CA ALA A 212 -18.51 5.57 -16.59
C ALA A 212 -19.05 6.35 -17.80
N ALA A 213 -18.31 7.34 -18.30
CA ALA A 213 -18.68 8.11 -19.48
C ALA A 213 -18.70 7.25 -20.75
N GLU A 214 -17.69 6.38 -20.94
CA GLU A 214 -17.66 5.44 -22.07
C GLU A 214 -18.80 4.43 -22.01
N ARG A 215 -19.14 3.92 -20.83
CA ARG A 215 -20.27 3.01 -20.65
C ARG A 215 -21.58 3.67 -21.04
N ARG A 216 -21.83 4.89 -20.55
CA ARG A 216 -23.04 5.67 -20.92
C ARG A 216 -23.11 5.93 -22.43
N LYS A 217 -21.96 6.21 -23.08
CA LYS A 217 -21.90 6.41 -24.53
C LYS A 217 -22.28 5.14 -25.29
N ARG A 218 -21.75 3.97 -24.88
CA ARG A 218 -22.09 2.67 -25.48
C ARG A 218 -23.56 2.32 -25.30
N GLU A 219 -24.12 2.55 -24.11
CA GLU A 219 -25.52 2.32 -23.80
C GLU A 219 -26.43 3.18 -24.71
N ARG A 220 -26.13 4.46 -24.94
CA ARG A 220 -26.86 5.34 -25.86
C ARG A 220 -26.77 4.85 -27.28
N GLN A 221 -25.61 4.49 -27.78
CA GLN A 221 -25.44 3.95 -29.13
C GLN A 221 -26.22 2.67 -29.34
N GLN A 222 -26.27 1.78 -28.35
CA GLN A 222 -27.11 0.57 -28.44
C GLN A 222 -28.59 0.88 -28.47
N GLN A 223 -29.08 1.86 -27.71
CA GLN A 223 -30.45 2.32 -27.71
C GLN A 223 -30.84 2.93 -29.07
N GLU A 224 -29.96 3.74 -29.67
CA GLU A 224 -30.16 4.33 -30.98
C GLU A 224 -30.24 3.27 -32.09
N LEU A 225 -29.43 2.21 -32.02
CA LEU A 225 -29.45 1.10 -32.98
C LEU A 225 -30.69 0.20 -32.85
N THR A 226 -31.29 0.15 -31.66
CA THR A 226 -32.50 -0.66 -31.41
C THR A 226 -33.79 0.12 -31.50
N ALA A 227 -33.72 1.46 -31.70
CA ALA A 227 -34.91 2.29 -31.92
C ALA A 227 -35.58 1.93 -33.26
N PRO A 228 -36.93 1.71 -33.29
CA PRO A 228 -37.64 1.48 -34.54
C PRO A 228 -37.47 2.64 -35.51
N GLN A 229 -37.09 2.37 -36.76
CA GLN A 229 -37.07 3.40 -37.78
C GLN A 229 -38.49 3.98 -37.96
N PRO A 230 -38.61 5.32 -38.00
CA PRO A 230 -39.93 5.91 -38.33
C PRO A 230 -40.39 5.39 -39.71
N PRO A 231 -41.70 5.15 -39.90
CA PRO A 231 -42.22 4.68 -41.18
C PRO A 231 -41.83 5.68 -42.27
N THR A 232 -41.17 5.19 -43.30
CA THR A 232 -40.95 5.94 -44.53
C THR A 232 -42.29 6.28 -45.12
N ASP A 233 -42.65 7.55 -45.18
CA ASP A 233 -43.82 8.09 -45.83
C ASP A 233 -43.67 7.82 -47.34
N GLU A 234 -44.22 6.68 -47.83
CA GLU A 234 -44.30 6.40 -49.23
C GLU A 234 -45.34 7.38 -49.84
N GLY A 235 -44.78 8.35 -50.57
CA GLY A 235 -45.53 9.35 -51.24
C GLY A 235 -46.73 8.78 -52.07
N VAL A 236 -47.90 9.33 -51.81
CA VAL A 236 -49.11 9.11 -52.53
C VAL A 236 -48.86 9.51 -54.00
N PRO A 237 -49.09 8.59 -55.00
CA PRO A 237 -49.07 8.98 -56.42
C PRO A 237 -50.26 9.86 -56.70
N SER A 238 -50.00 11.12 -57.10
CA SER A 238 -50.98 12.06 -57.61
C SER A 238 -51.54 11.52 -58.96
N ALA A 239 -52.77 11.06 -58.95
CA ALA A 239 -53.57 10.85 -60.17
C ALA A 239 -54.23 12.19 -60.58
N GLY A 240 -53.85 12.67 -61.75
CA GLY A 240 -54.49 13.75 -62.46
C GLY A 240 -54.76 13.34 -63.87
#